data_7d3a40d26afa40fee1cceacbb972554f
#
_entry.id   7d3a40d26afa40fee1cceacbb972554f
#
_cell.length_a   1.000
_cell.length_b   1.000
_cell.length_c   1.000
_cell.angle_alpha   90.00
_cell.angle_beta   90.00
_cell.angle_gamma   90.00
#
_symmetry.space_group_name_H-M   'P 1'
#
loop_
_entity.id
_entity.type
_entity.pdbx_description
1 polymer ?
#
loop_
_entity_poly.entity_id
_entity_poly.type
_entity_poly.pdbx_seq_one_letter_code
_entity_poly.pdbx_strand_id
1 'polypeptide(L)'
;FDLHNLRSHHFNEKNNTLWTSPEAQQRLCDMWEQIARRLDRFSVTLLAYELLNEPVADKNEDWNKVLAKLLPVVRGINKERVILVPSNKWDSVDNIPDVAIPDNDPNIMLTFHFYEPFILTHYLADWTDQKGIALEHGVKYPGRPVDPEDVAKLDERQQKIVGWWATQNFDTEWLRSRWKRAVDFAREKGL
;
A
#
# COMPACT_ATOMS: atom_id res chain seq x y z
N PHE A 1 14.25 -5.19 -0.94
CA PHE A 1 14.66 -3.79 -0.88
C PHE A 1 13.47 -2.92 -1.27
N ASP A 2 13.05 -2.06 -0.37
CA ASP A 2 11.96 -1.10 -0.55
C ASP A 2 12.54 0.32 -0.66
N LEU A 3 12.06 1.08 -1.67
CA LEU A 3 12.36 2.50 -1.79
C LEU A 3 11.30 3.30 -1.04
N HIS A 4 11.57 3.57 0.24
CA HIS A 4 10.55 4.08 1.15
C HIS A 4 10.19 5.55 0.94
N ASN A 5 11.19 6.42 0.78
CA ASN A 5 11.01 7.86 0.66
C ASN A 5 11.86 8.48 -0.44
N LEU A 6 11.32 9.51 -1.08
CA LEU A 6 12.00 10.36 -2.06
C LEU A 6 11.80 11.83 -1.71
N ARG A 7 12.71 12.69 -2.17
CA ARG A 7 12.49 14.14 -2.11
C ARG A 7 11.24 14.58 -2.89
N SER A 8 10.90 13.86 -3.97
CA SER A 8 9.76 14.16 -4.85
C SER A 8 8.48 13.43 -4.49
N HIS A 9 8.55 12.50 -3.53
CA HIS A 9 7.41 11.73 -3.05
C HIS A 9 7.60 11.31 -1.59
N HIS A 10 6.59 11.65 -0.79
CA HIS A 10 6.41 11.12 0.57
C HIS A 10 4.92 10.85 0.78
N PHE A 11 4.58 9.69 1.29
CA PHE A 11 3.19 9.21 1.39
C PHE A 11 2.29 10.05 2.33
N ASN A 12 2.87 10.88 3.22
CA ASN A 12 2.14 11.84 4.07
C ASN A 12 2.15 13.28 3.53
N GLU A 13 2.77 13.54 2.37
CA GLU A 13 2.87 14.87 1.78
C GLU A 13 1.79 15.08 0.72
N LYS A 14 1.19 16.29 0.70
CA LYS A 14 0.16 16.63 -0.30
C LYS A 14 0.74 17.08 -1.64
N ASN A 15 1.96 17.65 -1.63
CA ASN A 15 2.56 18.30 -2.81
C ASN A 15 3.71 17.46 -3.37
N ASN A 16 3.42 16.22 -3.77
CA ASN A 16 4.40 15.34 -4.39
C ASN A 16 4.65 15.73 -5.85
N THR A 17 5.87 16.17 -6.16
CA THR A 17 6.23 16.58 -7.52
C THR A 17 6.49 15.40 -8.47
N LEU A 18 6.59 14.18 -7.95
CA LEU A 18 6.83 12.97 -8.73
C LEU A 18 5.77 12.77 -9.83
N TRP A 19 4.52 13.11 -9.54
CA TRP A 19 3.40 12.87 -10.44
C TRP A 19 3.35 13.85 -11.63
N THR A 20 3.93 15.03 -11.48
CA THR A 20 3.82 16.13 -12.45
C THR A 20 5.14 16.56 -13.07
N SER A 21 6.31 16.25 -12.46
CA SER A 21 7.63 16.67 -12.97
C SER A 21 8.32 15.55 -13.74
N PRO A 22 8.54 15.71 -15.05
CA PRO A 22 9.35 14.78 -15.84
C PRO A 22 10.77 14.59 -15.30
N GLU A 23 11.37 15.64 -14.74
CA GLU A 23 12.72 15.61 -14.16
C GLU A 23 12.74 14.78 -12.86
N ALA A 24 11.67 14.86 -12.04
CA ALA A 24 11.55 14.02 -10.86
C ALA A 24 11.40 12.55 -11.21
N GLN A 25 10.62 12.24 -12.23
CA GLN A 25 10.46 10.89 -12.76
C GLN A 25 11.75 10.35 -13.35
N GLN A 26 12.50 11.18 -14.10
CA GLN A 26 13.81 10.77 -14.64
C GLN A 26 14.80 10.50 -13.51
N ARG A 27 14.89 11.36 -12.48
CA ARG A 27 15.75 11.12 -11.32
C ARG A 27 15.41 9.82 -10.59
N LEU A 28 14.15 9.45 -10.53
CA LEU A 28 13.72 8.16 -9.95
C LEU A 28 14.21 6.99 -10.82
N CYS A 29 14.10 7.10 -12.14
CA CYS A 29 14.63 6.11 -13.07
C CYS A 29 16.16 5.96 -12.94
N ASP A 30 16.89 7.07 -12.91
CA ASP A 30 18.35 7.07 -12.76
C ASP A 30 18.80 6.46 -11.42
N MET A 31 18.03 6.72 -10.36
CA MET A 31 18.29 6.14 -9.05
C MET A 31 18.05 4.63 -9.06
N TRP A 32 16.94 4.17 -9.64
CA TRP A 32 16.67 2.73 -9.76
C TRP A 32 17.69 2.03 -10.66
N GLU A 33 18.18 2.67 -11.70
CA GLU A 33 19.26 2.12 -12.51
C GLU A 33 20.52 1.87 -11.64
N GLN A 34 20.92 2.86 -10.84
CA GLN A 34 22.09 2.73 -9.96
C GLN A 34 21.88 1.67 -8.88
N ILE A 35 20.72 1.63 -8.24
CA ILE A 35 20.35 0.64 -7.22
C ILE A 35 20.39 -0.76 -7.84
N ALA A 36 19.67 -0.96 -8.94
CA ALA A 36 19.60 -2.26 -9.60
C ALA A 36 20.96 -2.78 -10.04
N ARG A 37 21.80 -1.94 -10.67
CA ARG A 37 23.19 -2.31 -11.05
C ARG A 37 24.04 -2.71 -9.83
N ARG A 38 23.94 -1.95 -8.74
CA ARG A 38 24.72 -2.23 -7.52
C ARG A 38 24.28 -3.50 -6.82
N LEU A 39 22.98 -3.79 -6.83
CA LEU A 39 22.36 -4.92 -6.15
C LEU A 39 22.24 -6.17 -7.04
N ASP A 40 22.57 -6.10 -8.33
CA ASP A 40 22.49 -7.23 -9.28
C ASP A 40 23.40 -8.40 -8.90
N ARG A 41 24.46 -8.13 -8.14
CA ARG A 41 25.35 -9.17 -7.55
C ARG A 41 24.66 -10.12 -6.56
N PHE A 42 23.50 -9.75 -6.02
CA PHE A 42 22.76 -10.63 -5.14
C PHE A 42 21.80 -11.53 -5.94
N SER A 43 21.71 -12.79 -5.52
CA SER A 43 20.83 -13.74 -6.17
C SER A 43 19.37 -13.24 -6.25
N VAL A 44 18.69 -13.54 -7.34
CA VAL A 44 17.26 -13.26 -7.52
C VAL A 44 16.38 -13.99 -6.51
N THR A 45 16.88 -15.07 -5.91
CA THR A 45 16.18 -15.83 -4.86
C THR A 45 16.29 -15.20 -3.47
N LEU A 46 17.19 -14.24 -3.28
CA LEU A 46 17.45 -13.60 -1.99
C LEU A 46 16.97 -12.16 -1.90
N LEU A 47 16.74 -11.52 -3.05
CA LEU A 47 16.44 -10.09 -3.09
C LEU A 47 15.39 -9.80 -4.16
N ALA A 48 14.33 -9.14 -3.76
CA ALA A 48 13.34 -8.51 -4.62
C ALA A 48 13.40 -6.98 -4.46
N TYR A 49 12.85 -6.25 -5.41
CA TYR A 49 12.76 -4.78 -5.38
C TYR A 49 11.32 -4.34 -5.26
N GLU A 50 11.03 -3.50 -4.29
CA GLU A 50 9.78 -2.75 -4.20
C GLU A 50 10.03 -1.33 -4.71
N LEU A 51 9.33 -0.95 -5.78
CA LEU A 51 9.71 0.23 -6.55
C LEU A 51 9.46 1.55 -5.83
N LEU A 52 8.46 1.60 -4.98
CA LEU A 52 8.10 2.78 -4.18
C LEU A 52 7.14 2.38 -3.07
N ASN A 53 7.42 2.73 -1.82
CA ASN A 53 6.47 2.57 -0.73
C ASN A 53 5.28 3.53 -0.90
N GLU A 54 4.07 3.02 -0.77
CA GLU A 54 2.81 3.76 -0.67
C GLU A 54 2.66 4.93 -1.67
N PRO A 55 2.57 4.67 -2.98
CA PRO A 55 2.27 5.71 -3.95
C PRO A 55 0.97 6.47 -3.61
N VAL A 56 1.00 7.82 -3.69
CA VAL A 56 -0.15 8.69 -3.40
C VAL A 56 -0.43 9.67 -4.54
N ALA A 57 -0.49 9.17 -5.76
CA ALA A 57 -0.88 9.96 -6.92
C ALA A 57 -2.38 10.34 -6.86
N ASP A 58 -2.76 11.49 -7.42
CA ASP A 58 -4.16 11.91 -7.47
C ASP A 58 -5.00 10.93 -8.28
N LYS A 59 -4.44 10.41 -9.36
CA LYS A 59 -5.06 9.41 -10.26
C LYS A 59 -4.17 8.18 -10.40
N ASN A 60 -4.78 7.01 -10.56
CA ASN A 60 -4.05 5.76 -10.78
C ASN A 60 -3.19 5.80 -12.06
N GLU A 61 -3.66 6.51 -13.09
CA GLU A 61 -2.92 6.71 -14.35
C GLU A 61 -1.59 7.43 -14.15
N ASP A 62 -1.46 8.30 -13.15
CA ASP A 62 -0.21 9.04 -12.93
C ASP A 62 0.84 8.11 -12.30
N TRP A 63 0.46 7.22 -11.39
CA TRP A 63 1.33 6.14 -10.94
C TRP A 63 1.68 5.19 -12.09
N ASN A 64 0.73 4.78 -12.90
CA ASN A 64 0.95 3.90 -14.05
C ASN A 64 1.93 4.49 -15.07
N LYS A 65 1.92 5.80 -15.30
CA LYS A 65 2.92 6.49 -16.15
C LYS A 65 4.34 6.39 -15.58
N VAL A 66 4.48 6.46 -14.26
CA VAL A 66 5.77 6.29 -13.58
C VAL A 66 6.23 4.83 -13.67
N LEU A 67 5.34 3.87 -13.43
CA LEU A 67 5.62 2.43 -13.58
C LEU A 67 6.09 2.09 -15.00
N ALA A 68 5.44 2.63 -16.02
CA ALA A 68 5.82 2.41 -17.43
C ALA A 68 7.24 2.88 -17.77
N LYS A 69 7.79 3.82 -16.98
CA LYS A 69 9.20 4.27 -17.10
C LYS A 69 10.14 3.42 -16.24
N LEU A 70 9.73 3.03 -15.03
CA LEU A 70 10.58 2.33 -14.07
C LEU A 70 10.81 0.86 -14.44
N LEU A 71 9.76 0.13 -14.82
CA LEU A 71 9.84 -1.29 -15.10
C LEU A 71 10.89 -1.61 -16.18
N PRO A 72 10.94 -0.90 -17.34
CA PRO A 72 11.98 -1.13 -18.34
C PRO A 72 13.39 -0.89 -17.82
N VAL A 73 13.61 0.06 -16.92
CA VAL A 73 14.92 0.35 -16.32
C VAL A 73 15.43 -0.86 -15.55
N VAL A 74 14.64 -1.40 -14.66
CA VAL A 74 15.02 -2.57 -13.86
C VAL A 74 15.16 -3.81 -14.75
N ARG A 75 14.25 -4.03 -15.69
CA ARG A 75 14.27 -5.16 -16.63
C ARG A 75 15.43 -5.11 -17.60
N GLY A 76 15.93 -3.92 -17.94
CA GLY A 76 17.14 -3.74 -18.75
C GLY A 76 18.42 -4.20 -18.06
N ILE A 77 18.40 -4.31 -16.72
CA ILE A 77 19.53 -4.78 -15.90
C ILE A 77 19.36 -6.27 -15.58
N ASN A 78 18.18 -6.67 -15.07
CA ASN A 78 17.94 -8.04 -14.69
C ASN A 78 16.48 -8.45 -15.00
N LYS A 79 16.32 -9.38 -15.92
CA LYS A 79 15.01 -9.86 -16.38
C LYS A 79 14.34 -10.81 -15.38
N GLU A 80 15.14 -11.43 -14.50
CA GLU A 80 14.65 -12.45 -13.56
C GLU A 80 14.40 -11.89 -12.15
N ARG A 81 14.79 -10.63 -11.91
CA ARG A 81 14.60 -9.99 -10.60
C ARG A 81 13.11 -9.85 -10.29
N VAL A 82 12.67 -10.36 -9.15
CA VAL A 82 11.30 -10.13 -8.68
C VAL A 82 11.13 -8.64 -8.36
N ILE A 83 10.10 -8.04 -8.94
CA ILE A 83 9.69 -6.66 -8.70
C ILE A 83 8.34 -6.69 -8.01
N LEU A 84 8.29 -6.11 -6.81
CA LEU A 84 7.04 -5.82 -6.10
C LEU A 84 6.52 -4.49 -6.63
N VAL A 85 5.30 -4.52 -7.13
CA VAL A 85 4.62 -3.35 -7.70
C VAL A 85 3.46 -2.98 -6.78
N PRO A 86 3.59 -1.88 -6.03
CA PRO A 86 2.54 -1.40 -5.16
C PRO A 86 1.41 -0.76 -5.95
N SER A 87 0.22 -0.77 -5.38
CA SER A 87 -0.90 0.00 -5.92
C SER A 87 -0.85 1.45 -5.46
N ASN A 88 -1.70 2.30 -6.03
CA ASN A 88 -1.84 3.70 -5.62
C ASN A 88 -2.66 3.83 -4.31
N LYS A 89 -2.77 5.06 -3.78
CA LYS A 89 -3.55 5.41 -2.58
C LYS A 89 -3.10 4.62 -1.35
N TRP A 90 -1.81 4.82 -0.98
CA TRP A 90 -1.14 4.14 0.14
C TRP A 90 -1.12 2.62 -0.01
N ASP A 91 -0.83 2.18 -1.22
CA ASP A 91 -0.80 0.74 -1.56
C ASP A 91 -2.11 0.03 -1.20
N SER A 92 -3.24 0.66 -1.52
CA SER A 92 -4.56 0.17 -1.18
C SER A 92 -4.95 -1.07 -1.99
N VAL A 93 -5.46 -2.09 -1.33
CA VAL A 93 -5.97 -3.30 -1.97
C VAL A 93 -7.04 -3.02 -3.04
N ASP A 94 -7.83 -1.96 -2.86
CA ASP A 94 -8.89 -1.57 -3.79
C ASP A 94 -8.35 -1.06 -5.14
N ASN A 95 -7.11 -0.56 -5.17
CA ASN A 95 -6.46 -0.02 -6.37
C ASN A 95 -5.57 -1.06 -7.10
N ILE A 96 -5.43 -2.27 -6.61
CA ILE A 96 -4.70 -3.34 -7.29
C ILE A 96 -5.22 -3.57 -8.72
N PRO A 97 -6.54 -3.64 -8.99
CA PRO A 97 -7.04 -3.85 -10.35
C PRO A 97 -6.74 -2.72 -11.33
N ASP A 98 -6.32 -1.57 -10.84
CA ASP A 98 -6.00 -0.40 -11.67
C ASP A 98 -4.50 -0.28 -11.98
N VAL A 99 -3.67 -1.20 -11.47
CA VAL A 99 -2.22 -1.20 -11.71
C VAL A 99 -1.93 -1.69 -13.13
N ALA A 100 -1.26 -0.85 -13.92
CA ALA A 100 -0.82 -1.21 -15.26
C ALA A 100 0.53 -1.94 -15.22
N ILE A 101 0.47 -3.26 -15.34
CA ILE A 101 1.66 -4.12 -15.43
C ILE A 101 1.79 -4.72 -16.84
N PRO A 102 3.01 -5.01 -17.30
CA PRO A 102 3.23 -5.72 -18.57
C PRO A 102 2.59 -7.11 -18.53
N ASP A 103 1.99 -7.51 -19.65
CA ASP A 103 1.59 -8.90 -19.83
C ASP A 103 2.84 -9.80 -19.95
N ASN A 104 2.74 -11.02 -19.44
CA ASN A 104 3.79 -12.04 -19.53
C ASN A 104 5.14 -11.70 -18.85
N ASP A 105 5.11 -10.93 -17.76
CA ASP A 105 6.27 -10.80 -16.87
C ASP A 105 6.04 -11.64 -15.59
N PRO A 106 6.53 -12.88 -15.52
CA PRO A 106 6.28 -13.78 -14.39
C PRO A 106 7.04 -13.38 -13.12
N ASN A 107 7.92 -12.39 -13.21
CA ASN A 107 8.71 -11.89 -12.09
C ASN A 107 8.16 -10.58 -11.53
N ILE A 108 6.89 -10.28 -11.78
CA ILE A 108 6.13 -9.23 -11.09
C ILE A 108 5.30 -9.86 -9.97
N MET A 109 5.30 -9.20 -8.83
CA MET A 109 4.42 -9.49 -7.70
C MET A 109 3.67 -8.20 -7.34
N LEU A 110 2.35 -8.24 -7.33
CA LEU A 110 1.55 -7.14 -6.83
C LEU A 110 1.59 -7.13 -5.31
N THR A 111 1.74 -5.96 -4.72
CA THR A 111 1.73 -5.79 -3.26
C THR A 111 0.67 -4.79 -2.86
N PHE A 112 0.20 -4.90 -1.63
CA PHE A 112 -0.69 -3.93 -1.00
C PHE A 112 -0.50 -3.92 0.51
N HIS A 113 -0.71 -2.75 1.11
CA HIS A 113 -0.79 -2.60 2.56
C HIS A 113 -2.23 -2.78 3.02
N PHE A 114 -2.40 -3.48 4.13
CA PHE A 114 -3.73 -3.78 4.65
C PHE A 114 -3.79 -3.58 6.17
N TYR A 115 -4.42 -2.49 6.58
CA TYR A 115 -4.54 -2.09 7.97
C TYR A 115 -5.96 -2.21 8.52
N GLU A 116 -6.87 -2.84 7.77
CA GLU A 116 -8.25 -2.99 8.22
C GLU A 116 -8.43 -4.19 9.16
N PRO A 117 -9.18 -4.06 10.23
CA PRO A 117 -9.84 -2.83 10.68
C PRO A 117 -8.83 -1.83 11.28
N PHE A 118 -8.85 -0.58 10.79
CA PHE A 118 -7.91 0.46 11.17
C PHE A 118 -7.88 0.71 12.69
N ILE A 119 -9.03 0.55 13.37
CA ILE A 119 -9.11 0.65 14.83
C ILE A 119 -8.23 -0.39 15.56
N LEU A 120 -8.01 -1.57 14.97
CA LEU A 120 -7.16 -2.61 15.57
C LEU A 120 -5.67 -2.28 15.37
N THR A 121 -5.30 -1.93 14.14
CA THR A 121 -3.90 -1.75 13.76
C THR A 121 -3.32 -0.43 14.24
N HIS A 122 -4.18 0.59 14.48
CA HIS A 122 -3.79 1.93 14.89
C HIS A 122 -4.40 2.36 16.24
N TYR A 123 -4.82 1.39 17.04
CA TYR A 123 -5.39 1.68 18.36
C TYR A 123 -4.39 2.47 19.22
N LEU A 124 -4.84 3.60 19.76
CA LEU A 124 -4.05 4.53 20.56
C LEU A 124 -2.85 5.19 19.83
N ALA A 125 -2.72 5.03 18.54
CA ALA A 125 -1.68 5.71 17.78
C ALA A 125 -1.84 7.24 17.90
N ASP A 126 -0.79 7.92 18.30
CA ASP A 126 -0.82 9.34 18.69
C ASP A 126 -0.96 10.31 17.50
N TRP A 127 -0.79 9.82 16.29
CA TRP A 127 -0.93 10.56 15.03
C TRP A 127 -2.30 10.37 14.35
N THR A 128 -3.21 9.59 14.95
CA THR A 128 -4.57 9.37 14.45
C THR A 128 -5.60 10.18 15.25
N ASP A 129 -6.81 10.31 14.72
CA ASP A 129 -7.95 10.88 15.43
C ASP A 129 -8.43 10.03 16.61
N GLN A 130 -7.98 8.77 16.69
CA GLN A 130 -8.24 7.85 17.80
C GLN A 130 -7.33 8.11 19.03
N LYS A 131 -6.38 9.04 18.92
CA LYS A 131 -5.48 9.40 20.01
C LYS A 131 -6.24 9.66 21.32
N GLY A 132 -5.85 8.93 22.35
CA GLY A 132 -6.41 9.11 23.71
C GLY A 132 -7.81 8.54 23.91
N ILE A 133 -8.38 7.81 22.93
CA ILE A 133 -9.66 7.12 23.10
C ILE A 133 -9.38 5.74 23.69
N ALA A 134 -9.40 5.65 25.03
CA ALA A 134 -9.25 4.36 25.71
C ALA A 134 -10.61 3.63 25.80
N LEU A 135 -10.62 2.38 25.34
CA LEU A 135 -11.76 1.48 25.42
C LEU A 135 -11.55 0.54 26.60
N GLU A 136 -12.54 0.39 27.47
CA GLU A 136 -12.45 -0.43 28.69
C GLU A 136 -12.18 -1.91 28.35
N HIS A 137 -12.85 -2.43 27.33
CA HIS A 137 -12.69 -3.81 26.87
C HIS A 137 -11.61 -3.96 25.78
N GLY A 138 -10.93 -2.87 25.43
CA GLY A 138 -9.94 -2.83 24.35
C GLY A 138 -10.52 -3.08 22.97
N VAL A 139 -9.65 -3.35 22.01
CA VAL A 139 -10.03 -3.71 20.62
C VAL A 139 -9.95 -5.21 20.44
N LYS A 140 -10.98 -5.81 19.87
CA LYS A 140 -11.12 -7.26 19.67
C LYS A 140 -11.01 -7.65 18.19
N TYR A 141 -10.45 -8.82 17.93
CA TYR A 141 -10.40 -9.42 16.60
C TYR A 141 -10.22 -10.96 16.75
N PRO A 142 -10.86 -11.80 15.93
CA PRO A 142 -11.87 -11.47 14.92
C PRO A 142 -13.23 -11.10 15.55
N GLY A 143 -14.10 -10.54 14.72
CA GLY A 143 -15.46 -10.20 15.10
C GLY A 143 -15.68 -8.69 15.17
N ARG A 144 -16.46 -8.25 16.14
CA ARG A 144 -16.73 -6.84 16.38
C ARG A 144 -15.56 -6.18 17.11
N PRO A 145 -14.89 -5.19 16.51
CA PRO A 145 -13.66 -4.65 17.11
C PRO A 145 -13.89 -3.78 18.33
N VAL A 146 -15.03 -3.08 18.43
CA VAL A 146 -15.34 -2.18 19.54
C VAL A 146 -16.63 -2.64 20.22
N ASP A 147 -16.58 -2.71 21.55
CA ASP A 147 -17.78 -3.05 22.35
C ASP A 147 -18.75 -1.86 22.36
N PRO A 148 -20.06 -2.06 22.08
CA PRO A 148 -21.05 -0.98 22.17
C PRO A 148 -21.13 -0.35 23.56
N GLU A 149 -20.86 -1.11 24.62
CA GLU A 149 -20.85 -0.59 26.00
C GLU A 149 -19.71 0.42 26.21
N ASP A 150 -18.56 0.21 25.58
CA ASP A 150 -17.46 1.19 25.60
C ASP A 150 -17.86 2.48 24.88
N VAL A 151 -18.50 2.35 23.70
CA VAL A 151 -18.97 3.54 22.96
C VAL A 151 -19.92 4.38 23.77
N ALA A 152 -20.83 3.75 24.51
CA ALA A 152 -21.81 4.45 25.35
C ALA A 152 -21.19 5.29 26.49
N LYS A 153 -19.94 4.99 26.89
CA LYS A 153 -19.20 5.70 27.95
C LYS A 153 -18.37 6.86 27.42
N LEU A 154 -18.20 6.97 26.11
CA LEU A 154 -17.38 7.99 25.46
C LEU A 154 -18.14 9.31 25.30
N ASP A 155 -17.40 10.41 25.13
CA ASP A 155 -18.00 11.69 24.75
C ASP A 155 -18.49 11.69 23.28
N GLU A 156 -19.28 12.69 22.91
CA GLU A 156 -19.92 12.79 21.59
C GLU A 156 -18.91 12.78 20.43
N ARG A 157 -17.74 13.43 20.60
CA ARG A 157 -16.68 13.46 19.61
C ARG A 157 -16.05 12.06 19.42
N GLN A 158 -15.73 11.41 20.54
CA GLN A 158 -15.14 10.07 20.57
C GLN A 158 -16.10 9.03 20.00
N GLN A 159 -17.40 9.12 20.32
CA GLN A 159 -18.43 8.26 19.74
C GLN A 159 -18.51 8.37 18.21
N LYS A 160 -18.37 9.56 17.65
CA LYS A 160 -18.32 9.77 16.19
C LYS A 160 -17.11 9.10 15.54
N ILE A 161 -15.98 9.05 16.24
CA ILE A 161 -14.74 8.45 15.74
C ILE A 161 -14.81 6.91 15.76
N VAL A 162 -15.27 6.31 16.86
CA VAL A 162 -15.19 4.86 17.04
C VAL A 162 -16.52 4.10 16.93
N GLY A 163 -17.65 4.80 16.94
CA GLY A 163 -18.97 4.17 17.00
C GLY A 163 -19.29 3.28 15.79
N TRP A 164 -18.80 3.65 14.59
CA TRP A 164 -18.98 2.82 13.41
C TRP A 164 -18.38 1.42 13.60
N TRP A 165 -17.21 1.32 14.24
CA TRP A 165 -16.53 0.05 14.48
C TRP A 165 -17.33 -0.90 15.37
N ALA A 166 -18.16 -0.36 16.28
CA ALA A 166 -19.05 -1.15 17.11
C ALA A 166 -20.23 -1.76 16.35
N THR A 167 -20.46 -1.35 15.10
CA THR A 167 -21.53 -1.89 14.24
C THR A 167 -21.02 -2.90 13.21
N GLN A 168 -19.70 -3.05 13.07
CA GLN A 168 -19.06 -3.89 12.05
C GLN A 168 -18.64 -5.25 12.61
N ASN A 169 -18.51 -6.22 11.72
CA ASN A 169 -17.95 -7.54 12.04
C ASN A 169 -16.82 -7.84 11.08
N PHE A 170 -15.60 -8.04 11.61
CA PHE A 170 -14.39 -8.32 10.86
C PHE A 170 -13.95 -9.77 11.10
N ASP A 171 -14.38 -10.66 10.25
CA ASP A 171 -14.04 -12.07 10.29
C ASP A 171 -13.27 -12.50 9.02
N THR A 172 -13.00 -13.79 8.89
CA THR A 172 -12.29 -14.34 7.74
C THR A 172 -13.06 -14.15 6.42
N GLU A 173 -14.37 -14.20 6.45
CA GLU A 173 -15.20 -14.01 5.25
C GLU A 173 -15.15 -12.55 4.80
N TRP A 174 -15.23 -11.62 5.75
CA TRP A 174 -15.03 -10.21 5.47
C TRP A 174 -13.65 -9.95 4.83
N LEU A 175 -12.56 -10.48 5.40
CA LEU A 175 -11.21 -10.35 4.84
C LEU A 175 -11.13 -10.89 3.40
N ARG A 176 -11.67 -12.09 3.16
CA ARG A 176 -11.70 -12.68 1.83
C ARG A 176 -12.44 -11.80 0.82
N SER A 177 -13.55 -11.19 1.24
CA SER A 177 -14.33 -10.29 0.40
C SER A 177 -13.54 -9.04 0.00
N ARG A 178 -12.75 -8.48 0.93
CA ARG A 178 -11.90 -7.29 0.68
C ARG A 178 -10.78 -7.57 -0.32
N TRP A 179 -10.16 -8.74 -0.24
CA TRP A 179 -9.04 -9.09 -1.11
C TRP A 179 -9.46 -9.71 -2.45
N LYS A 180 -10.73 -10.10 -2.56
CA LYS A 180 -11.21 -10.87 -3.71
C LYS A 180 -10.88 -10.23 -5.05
N ARG A 181 -11.13 -8.95 -5.22
CA ARG A 181 -10.85 -8.23 -6.48
C ARG A 181 -9.37 -8.21 -6.83
N ALA A 182 -8.50 -8.01 -5.85
CA ALA A 182 -7.05 -8.03 -6.04
C ALA A 182 -6.56 -9.42 -6.44
N VAL A 183 -7.05 -10.45 -5.76
CA VAL A 183 -6.70 -11.87 -6.07
C VAL A 183 -7.22 -12.28 -7.44
N ASP A 184 -8.44 -11.90 -7.79
CA ASP A 184 -9.02 -12.23 -9.11
C ASP A 184 -8.23 -11.54 -10.23
N PHE A 185 -7.85 -10.27 -10.04
CA PHE A 185 -7.01 -9.53 -10.99
C PHE A 185 -5.61 -10.16 -11.15
N ALA A 186 -4.95 -10.52 -10.04
CA ALA A 186 -3.66 -11.19 -10.10
C ALA A 186 -3.74 -12.52 -10.89
N ARG A 187 -4.77 -13.33 -10.64
CA ARG A 187 -5.00 -14.58 -11.38
C ARG A 187 -5.29 -14.36 -12.86
N GLU A 188 -6.06 -13.32 -13.20
CA GLU A 188 -6.32 -12.94 -14.60
C GLU A 188 -5.03 -12.55 -15.33
N LYS A 189 -4.09 -11.92 -14.62
CA LYS A 189 -2.77 -11.52 -15.13
C LYS A 189 -1.74 -12.66 -15.12
N GLY A 190 -2.08 -13.82 -14.58
CA GLY A 190 -1.18 -14.98 -14.48
C GLY A 190 -0.10 -14.84 -13.39
N LEU A 191 -0.39 -14.05 -12.35
CA LEU A 191 0.49 -13.81 -11.20
C LEU A 191 0.09 -14.65 -9.99
#